data_f2470377039fe0ec6da46fc0eb0af233
#
_entry.id   f2470377039fe0ec6da46fc0eb0af233
#
_cell.length_a   1.000
_cell.length_b   1.000
_cell.length_c   1.000
_cell.angle_alpha   90.00
_cell.angle_beta   90.00
_cell.angle_gamma   90.00
#
_symmetry.space_group_name_H-M   'P 1'
#
loop_
_entity.id
_entity.type
_entity.pdbx_description
1 polymer ?
#
loop_
_entity_poly.entity_id
_entity_poly.type
_entity_poly.pdbx_seq_one_letter_code
_entity_poly.pdbx_strand_id
1 'polypeptide(L)' 'MFESVKMNELQEWNVNLVKSKAEELLNIITKTCDGRYKALAITSLEECVMWATKGIS' A
#
# COMPACT_ATOMS: atom_id res chain seq x y z
N MET A 1 16.08 -18.20 17.00
CA MET A 1 15.62 -17.80 16.59
C MET A 1 14.75 -17.54 15.91
N PHE A 2 14.31 -17.59 15.50
CA PHE A 2 13.44 -17.27 15.00
C PHE A 2 12.80 -16.35 14.75
N GLU A 3 12.55 -16.01 15.13
CA GLU A 3 11.80 -14.77 15.17
C GLU A 3 12.23 -13.82 14.10
N SER A 4 13.35 -14.03 13.58
CA SER A 4 13.85 -13.16 12.54
C SER A 4 13.00 -13.22 11.28
N VAL A 5 12.18 -14.24 11.12
CA VAL A 5 11.36 -14.36 9.93
C VAL A 5 9.98 -13.77 10.10
N LYS A 6 9.67 -13.33 11.32
CA LYS A 6 8.38 -12.73 11.56
C LYS A 6 8.49 -11.22 11.58
N MET A 7 7.49 -10.55 11.04
CA MET A 7 7.39 -9.13 11.23
C MET A 7 7.15 -8.84 12.69
N ASN A 8 7.85 -7.86 13.24
CA ASN A 8 7.56 -7.44 14.60
C ASN A 8 6.33 -6.54 14.57
N GLU A 9 5.87 -6.15 15.75
CA GLU A 9 4.65 -5.36 15.86
C GLU A 9 4.76 -4.02 15.17
N LEU A 10 5.93 -3.41 15.21
CA LEU A 10 6.11 -2.13 14.55
C LEU A 10 6.02 -2.28 13.03
N GLN A 11 6.58 -3.34 12.50
CA GLN A 11 6.49 -3.58 11.06
C GLN A 11 5.06 -3.81 10.63
N GLU A 12 4.31 -4.59 11.42
CA GLU A 12 2.89 -4.82 11.10
C GLU A 12 2.10 -3.53 11.16
N TRP A 13 2.38 -2.71 12.16
CA TRP A 13 1.72 -1.44 12.29
C TRP A 13 1.97 -0.58 11.05
N ASN A 14 3.22 -0.53 10.61
CA ASN A 14 3.58 0.30 9.46
C ASN A 14 2.96 -0.22 8.18
N VAL A 15 2.93 -1.54 7.98
CA VAL A 15 2.29 -2.12 6.81
C VAL A 15 0.81 -1.81 6.79
N ASN A 16 0.15 -1.96 7.94
CA ASN A 16 -1.27 -1.66 8.02
C ASN A 16 -1.55 -0.18 7.77
N LEU A 17 -0.66 0.68 8.23
CA LEU A 17 -0.82 2.10 8.00
C LEU A 17 -0.69 2.43 6.52
N VAL A 18 0.29 1.83 5.84
CA VAL A 18 0.45 2.02 4.40
C VAL A 18 -0.81 1.58 3.67
N LYS A 19 -1.33 0.41 4.01
CA LYS A 19 -2.53 -0.11 3.36
C LYS A 19 -3.75 0.78 3.62
N SER A 20 -3.89 1.26 4.84
CA SER A 20 -5.02 2.11 5.19
C SER A 20 -4.98 3.41 4.41
N LYS A 21 -3.81 4.04 4.33
CA LYS A 21 -3.69 5.30 3.60
C LYS A 21 -3.85 5.08 2.10
N ALA A 22 -3.37 3.93 1.60
CA ALA A 22 -3.54 3.61 0.19
C ALA A 22 -5.02 3.46 -0.15
N GLU A 23 -5.80 2.85 0.75
CA GLU A 23 -7.24 2.72 0.51
C GLU A 23 -7.93 4.07 0.45
N GLU A 24 -7.53 4.98 1.33
CA GLU A 24 -8.08 6.32 1.29
C GLU A 24 -7.78 7.00 -0.03
N LEU A 25 -6.54 6.87 -0.47
CA LEU A 25 -6.13 7.47 -1.73
C LEU A 25 -6.85 6.80 -2.90
N LEU A 26 -7.01 5.49 -2.85
CA LEU A 26 -7.72 4.76 -3.88
C LEU A 26 -9.15 5.26 -4.02
N ASN A 27 -9.82 5.50 -2.90
CA ASN A 27 -11.18 6.03 -2.94
C ASN A 27 -11.23 7.41 -3.60
N ILE A 28 -10.26 8.26 -3.29
CA ILE A 28 -10.21 9.58 -3.90
C ILE A 28 -9.98 9.46 -5.40
N ILE A 29 -9.05 8.61 -5.81
CA ILE A 29 -8.74 8.41 -7.22
C ILE A 29 -9.98 7.90 -7.95
N THR A 30 -10.68 6.94 -7.36
CA THR A 30 -11.85 6.35 -7.97
C THR A 30 -12.93 7.39 -8.20
N LYS A 31 -13.05 8.37 -7.31
CA LYS A 31 -14.09 9.39 -7.41
C LYS A 31 -13.70 10.55 -8.31
N THR A 32 -12.42 10.82 -8.47
CA THR A 32 -11.98 12.04 -9.13
C THR A 32 -11.34 11.83 -10.47
N CYS A 33 -10.81 10.63 -10.75
CA CYS A 33 -10.12 10.36 -12.00
C CYS A 33 -10.99 9.52 -12.90
N ASP A 34 -10.78 9.67 -14.19
CA ASP A 34 -11.55 8.94 -15.19
C ASP A 34 -10.67 8.22 -16.18
N GLY A 35 -11.26 7.18 -16.78
CA GLY A 35 -10.71 6.53 -17.94
C GLY A 35 -9.36 5.93 -17.69
N ARG A 36 -8.51 6.15 -18.65
CA ARG A 36 -7.18 5.56 -18.66
C ARG A 36 -6.31 6.07 -17.53
N TYR A 37 -6.47 7.34 -17.18
CA TYR A 37 -5.68 7.91 -16.10
C TYR A 37 -6.03 7.26 -14.76
N LYS A 38 -7.29 6.96 -14.57
CA LYS A 38 -7.69 6.25 -13.37
C LYS A 38 -7.03 4.87 -13.28
N ALA A 39 -7.06 4.13 -14.40
CA ALA A 39 -6.45 2.80 -14.43
C ALA A 39 -4.96 2.85 -14.14
N LEU A 40 -4.26 3.81 -14.75
CA LEU A 40 -2.83 3.95 -14.53
C LEU A 40 -2.52 4.33 -13.09
N ALA A 41 -3.31 5.23 -12.53
CA ALA A 41 -3.10 5.65 -11.14
C ALA A 41 -3.30 4.50 -10.16
N ILE A 42 -4.34 3.71 -10.39
CA ILE A 42 -4.63 2.58 -9.51
C ILE A 42 -3.51 1.54 -9.60
N THR A 43 -3.06 1.23 -10.82
CA THR A 43 -1.96 0.28 -10.98
C THR A 43 -0.70 0.76 -10.28
N SER A 44 -0.37 2.03 -10.43
CA SER A 44 0.81 2.59 -9.78
C SER A 44 0.68 2.57 -8.26
N LEU A 45 -0.53 2.81 -7.76
CA LEU A 45 -0.76 2.77 -6.33
C LEU A 45 -0.58 1.36 -5.80
N GLU A 46 -1.07 0.37 -6.52
CA GLU A 46 -0.89 -1.02 -6.12
C GLU A 46 0.59 -1.39 -6.08
N GLU A 47 1.35 -0.96 -7.08
CA GLU A 47 2.78 -1.19 -7.07
C GLU A 47 3.45 -0.48 -5.91
N CYS A 48 3.01 0.72 -5.63
CA CYS A 48 3.56 1.49 -4.51
C CYS A 48 3.39 0.72 -3.20
N VAL A 49 2.19 0.20 -2.96
CA VAL A 49 1.93 -0.56 -1.74
C VAL A 49 2.78 -1.83 -1.69
N MET A 50 2.93 -2.49 -2.82
CA MET A 50 3.73 -3.71 -2.89
C MET A 50 5.18 -3.43 -2.51
N TRP A 51 5.77 -2.40 -3.11
CA TRP A 51 7.16 -2.07 -2.84
C TRP A 51 7.35 -1.56 -1.42
N ALA A 52 6.39 -0.77 -0.93
CA ALA A 52 6.48 -0.26 0.44
C ALA A 52 6.41 -1.41 1.44
N THR A 53 5.55 -2.38 1.19
CA THR A 53 5.43 -3.54 2.08
C THR A 53 6.75 -4.32 2.12
N LYS A 54 7.36 -4.50 0.96
CA LYS A 54 8.64 -5.19 0.90
C LYS A 54 9.73 -4.40 1.62
N GLY A 55 9.70 -3.09 1.48
CA GLY A 55 10.70 -2.24 2.12
C GLY A 55 10.58 -2.23 3.62
N ILE A 56 9.37 -2.35 4.14
CA ILE A 56 9.15 -2.38 5.58
C ILE A 56 9.58 -3.73 6.16
N SER A 57 9.31 -4.79 5.42
CA SER A 57 9.68 -6.13 5.86
C SER A 57 11.16 -6.37 5.71
#